data_576049e40f7788fe11eae98f32a2114f
#
_entry.id   576049e40f7788fe11eae98f32a2114f
#
_cell.length_a   1.000
_cell.length_b   1.000
_cell.length_c   1.000
_cell.angle_alpha   90.00
_cell.angle_beta   90.00
_cell.angle_gamma   90.00
#
_symmetry.space_group_name_H-M   'P 1'
#
loop_
_entity.id
_entity.type
_entity.pdbx_description
1 polymer ?
#
loop_
_entity_poly.entity_id
_entity_poly.type
_entity_poly.pdbx_seq_one_letter_code
_entity_poly.pdbx_strand_id
1 'polypeptide(L)'
;MVKIGDIALGDFPLLLAPMEDVSDPPFRALCKEQGADVVYTEFISSEGLIRDAAKSVMKLDIYEKERPVGIQIFGANLYSMLQSIDIVERTRPDIIDITFGCPVKKVVCKG
;
A
#
# COMPACT_ATOMS: atom_id res chain seq x y z
N MET A 1 19.23 8.89 12.23
CA MET A 1 17.76 8.86 12.07
C MET A 1 17.38 8.42 10.66
N VAL A 2 16.46 7.49 10.55
CA VAL A 2 15.95 7.02 9.26
C VAL A 2 14.79 7.89 8.83
N LYS A 3 14.75 8.24 7.53
CA LYS A 3 13.66 9.04 6.97
C LYS A 3 13.19 8.44 5.64
N ILE A 4 11.88 8.57 5.40
CA ILE A 4 11.29 8.33 4.07
C ILE A 4 10.68 9.67 3.66
N GLY A 5 11.27 10.35 2.67
CA GLY A 5 10.90 11.73 2.38
C GLY A 5 11.08 12.60 3.61
N ASP A 6 10.01 13.26 4.04
CA ASP A 6 10.02 14.11 5.23
C ASP A 6 9.58 13.36 6.50
N ILE A 7 9.29 12.06 6.39
CA ILE A 7 8.80 11.26 7.52
C ILE A 7 9.99 10.74 8.33
N ALA A 8 10.13 11.19 9.56
CA ALA A 8 11.19 10.75 10.48
C ALA A 8 10.73 9.50 11.22
N LEU A 9 11.51 8.42 11.16
CA LEU A 9 11.14 7.12 11.68
C LEU A 9 12.00 6.63 12.87
N GLY A 10 12.90 7.47 13.37
CA GLY A 10 13.82 7.07 14.43
C GLY A 10 15.02 6.33 13.87
N ASP A 11 15.75 5.62 14.75
CA ASP A 11 17.00 4.98 14.37
C ASP A 11 16.85 3.53 13.90
N PHE A 12 15.77 2.87 14.29
CA PHE A 12 15.54 1.48 13.97
C PHE A 12 14.07 1.21 13.69
N PRO A 13 13.54 1.66 12.54
CA PRO A 13 12.13 1.53 12.25
C PRO A 13 11.72 0.09 11.91
N LEU A 14 10.51 -0.27 12.33
CA LEU A 14 9.88 -1.56 12.00
C LEU A 14 8.76 -1.30 11.01
N LEU A 15 8.89 -1.86 9.83
CA LEU A 15 7.90 -1.71 8.76
C LEU A 15 7.14 -3.02 8.60
N LEU A 16 5.80 -2.94 8.68
CA LEU A 16 4.96 -4.11 8.46
C LEU A 16 4.84 -4.39 6.97
N ALA A 17 5.26 -5.57 6.55
CA ALA A 17 5.15 -5.96 5.15
C ALA A 17 3.68 -6.04 4.71
N PRO A 18 3.36 -5.62 3.49
CA PRO A 18 2.02 -5.83 2.95
C PRO A 18 1.78 -7.32 2.70
N MET A 19 0.61 -7.81 3.12
CA MET A 19 0.26 -9.23 3.00
C MET A 19 -1.18 -9.37 2.53
N GLU A 20 -1.37 -9.98 1.36
CA GLU A 20 -2.70 -10.18 0.78
C GLU A 20 -3.58 -11.00 1.74
N ASP A 21 -4.83 -10.56 1.87
CA ASP A 21 -5.84 -11.15 2.75
C ASP A 21 -5.49 -11.10 4.25
N VAL A 22 -4.44 -10.38 4.63
CA VAL A 22 -4.00 -10.24 6.03
C VAL A 22 -3.93 -8.77 6.45
N SER A 23 -3.31 -7.91 5.65
CA SER A 23 -3.03 -6.53 6.04
C SER A 23 -4.23 -5.60 5.83
N ASP A 24 -5.38 -5.94 6.39
CA ASP A 24 -6.56 -5.08 6.40
C ASP A 24 -6.45 -4.02 7.51
N PRO A 25 -7.34 -3.00 7.54
CA PRO A 25 -7.25 -1.94 8.55
C PRO A 25 -7.20 -2.42 10.00
N PRO A 26 -8.02 -3.37 10.44
CA PRO A 26 -7.92 -3.85 11.84
C PRO A 26 -6.57 -4.49 12.16
N PHE A 27 -6.02 -5.28 11.24
CA PHE A 27 -4.72 -5.91 11.44
C PHE A 27 -3.61 -4.87 11.51
N ARG A 28 -3.62 -3.88 10.60
CA ARG A 28 -2.63 -2.80 10.61
C ARG A 28 -2.69 -1.99 11.89
N ALA A 29 -3.90 -1.68 12.37
CA ALA A 29 -4.08 -0.95 13.62
C ALA A 29 -3.49 -1.71 14.80
N LEU A 30 -3.72 -3.03 14.85
CA LEU A 30 -3.16 -3.88 15.90
C LEU A 30 -1.64 -3.88 15.87
N CYS A 31 -1.05 -3.98 14.68
CA CYS A 31 0.41 -3.95 14.54
C CYS A 31 0.99 -2.61 14.97
N LYS A 32 0.30 -1.51 14.68
CA LYS A 32 0.69 -0.18 15.16
C LYS A 32 0.76 -0.14 16.68
N GLU A 33 -0.25 -0.67 17.35
CA GLU A 33 -0.27 -0.73 18.82
C GLU A 33 0.90 -1.56 19.37
N GLN A 34 1.37 -2.55 18.62
CA GLN A 34 2.47 -3.40 19.03
C GLN A 34 3.85 -2.87 18.61
N GLY A 35 3.91 -1.70 18.01
CA GLY A 35 5.18 -1.02 17.75
C GLY A 35 5.62 -0.91 16.29
N ALA A 36 4.77 -1.26 15.33
CA ALA A 36 5.09 -1.03 13.94
C ALA A 36 5.17 0.47 13.66
N ASP A 37 6.23 0.93 13.03
CA ASP A 37 6.43 2.33 12.70
C ASP A 37 5.72 2.73 11.42
N VAL A 38 5.70 1.85 10.42
CA VAL A 38 5.01 2.06 9.14
C VAL A 38 4.23 0.81 8.82
N VAL A 39 3.01 0.97 8.34
CA VAL A 39 2.19 -0.14 7.85
C VAL A 39 1.79 0.13 6.40
N TYR A 40 1.50 -0.93 5.66
CA TYR A 40 1.14 -0.85 4.25
C TYR A 40 -0.17 -1.59 4.00
N THR A 41 -0.94 -1.10 3.02
CA THR A 41 -2.13 -1.81 2.56
C THR A 41 -1.72 -3.10 1.87
N GLU A 42 -2.69 -4.00 1.67
CA GLU A 42 -2.51 -5.12 0.75
C GLU A 42 -2.22 -4.55 -0.64
N PHE A 43 -1.54 -5.31 -1.51
CA PHE A 43 -1.22 -4.82 -2.84
C PHE A 43 -2.48 -4.64 -3.69
N ILE A 44 -2.53 -3.54 -4.43
CA ILE A 44 -3.73 -3.13 -5.17
C ILE A 44 -3.41 -3.10 -6.65
N SER A 45 -4.28 -3.73 -7.46
CA SER A 45 -4.12 -3.74 -8.91
C SER A 45 -4.38 -2.37 -9.51
N SER A 46 -3.44 -1.83 -10.28
CA SER A 46 -3.63 -0.58 -11.01
C SER A 46 -4.78 -0.68 -12.00
N GLU A 47 -4.89 -1.82 -12.68
CA GLU A 47 -6.01 -2.07 -13.61
C GLU A 47 -7.34 -2.08 -12.88
N GLY A 48 -7.38 -2.69 -11.69
CA GLY A 48 -8.59 -2.69 -10.87
C GLY A 48 -8.99 -1.30 -10.43
N LEU A 49 -8.04 -0.45 -10.06
CA LEU A 49 -8.33 0.91 -9.62
C LEU A 49 -8.91 1.76 -10.75
N ILE A 50 -8.33 1.72 -11.94
CA ILE A 50 -8.82 2.54 -13.06
C ILE A 50 -10.18 2.08 -13.57
N ARG A 51 -10.55 0.82 -13.33
CA ARG A 51 -11.87 0.28 -13.67
C ARG A 51 -12.86 0.40 -12.53
N ASP A 52 -12.48 1.05 -11.45
CA ASP A 52 -13.32 1.23 -10.27
C ASP A 52 -13.82 -0.10 -9.68
N ALA A 53 -12.98 -1.14 -9.74
CA ALA A 53 -13.33 -2.45 -9.19
C ALA A 53 -13.49 -2.34 -7.67
N ALA A 54 -14.63 -2.78 -7.15
CA ALA A 54 -14.97 -2.62 -5.73
C ALA A 54 -13.91 -3.20 -4.78
N LYS A 55 -13.35 -4.34 -5.13
CA LYS A 55 -12.33 -5.00 -4.30
C LYS A 55 -11.04 -4.17 -4.23
N SER A 56 -10.65 -3.54 -5.34
CA SER A 56 -9.46 -2.68 -5.37
C SER A 56 -9.71 -1.36 -4.64
N VAL A 57 -10.86 -0.75 -4.86
CA VAL A 57 -11.24 0.52 -4.22
C VAL A 57 -11.33 0.37 -2.71
N MET A 58 -11.87 -0.75 -2.24
CA MET A 58 -12.00 -1.03 -0.81
C MET A 58 -10.64 -1.07 -0.11
N LYS A 59 -9.60 -1.50 -0.80
CA LYS A 59 -8.24 -1.57 -0.23
C LYS A 59 -7.60 -0.21 -0.04
N LEU A 60 -8.17 0.85 -0.59
CA LEU A 60 -7.70 2.22 -0.38
C LEU A 60 -8.11 2.79 0.99
N ASP A 61 -8.90 2.06 1.75
CA ASP A 61 -9.42 2.54 3.04
C ASP A 61 -8.30 2.55 4.08
N ILE A 62 -7.93 3.75 4.51
CA ILE A 62 -6.88 3.99 5.52
C ILE A 62 -7.41 4.93 6.58
N TYR A 63 -6.91 4.79 7.81
CA TYR A 63 -7.35 5.58 8.95
C TYR A 63 -6.19 6.37 9.55
N GLU A 64 -6.51 7.51 10.17
CA GLU A 64 -5.49 8.38 10.77
C GLU A 64 -4.59 7.67 11.77
N LYS A 65 -5.13 6.78 12.57
CA LYS A 65 -4.36 6.05 13.59
C LYS A 65 -3.37 5.06 13.01
N GLU A 66 -3.45 4.77 11.71
CA GLU A 66 -2.48 3.89 11.04
C GLU A 66 -1.23 4.64 10.57
N ARG A 67 -1.27 5.96 10.57
CA ARG A 67 -0.19 6.77 9.99
C ARG A 67 1.12 6.65 10.78
N PRO A 68 2.28 6.64 10.12
CA PRO A 68 2.47 6.65 8.67
C PRO A 68 2.00 5.36 8.01
N VAL A 69 1.24 5.48 6.94
CA VAL A 69 0.69 4.34 6.20
C VAL A 69 1.01 4.48 4.71
N GLY A 70 1.41 3.37 4.10
CA GLY A 70 1.68 3.32 2.67
C GLY A 70 0.59 2.56 1.95
N ILE A 71 0.32 2.96 0.71
CA ILE A 71 -0.56 2.23 -0.19
C ILE A 71 0.33 1.57 -1.24
N GLN A 72 0.22 0.24 -1.36
CA GLN A 72 1.02 -0.52 -2.31
C GLN A 72 0.20 -0.83 -3.56
N ILE A 73 0.77 -0.55 -4.72
CA ILE A 73 0.15 -0.82 -6.01
C ILE A 73 1.06 -1.69 -6.88
N PHE A 74 0.45 -2.44 -7.80
CA PHE A 74 1.18 -3.21 -8.79
C PHE A 74 0.48 -3.12 -10.14
N GLY A 75 1.22 -3.35 -11.21
CA GLY A 75 0.67 -3.37 -12.56
C GLY A 75 1.79 -3.48 -13.58
N ALA A 76 1.44 -3.87 -14.81
CA ALA A 76 2.38 -4.05 -15.91
C ALA A 76 2.32 -2.93 -16.94
N ASN A 77 1.31 -2.08 -16.88
CA ASN A 77 1.05 -1.04 -17.88
C ASN A 77 1.35 0.34 -17.27
N LEU A 78 2.26 1.08 -17.90
CA LEU A 78 2.64 2.41 -17.42
C LEU A 78 1.45 3.37 -17.32
N TYR A 79 0.58 3.35 -18.32
CA TYR A 79 -0.59 4.24 -18.34
C TYR A 79 -1.51 3.98 -17.16
N SER A 80 -1.83 2.71 -16.91
CA SER A 80 -2.66 2.32 -15.76
C SER A 80 -2.00 2.69 -14.44
N MET A 81 -0.69 2.52 -14.35
CA MET A 81 0.06 2.90 -13.14
C MET A 81 -0.01 4.39 -12.88
N LEU A 82 0.17 5.21 -13.90
CA LEU A 82 0.12 6.67 -13.75
C LEU A 82 -1.28 7.14 -13.33
N GLN A 83 -2.32 6.58 -13.92
CA GLN A 83 -3.69 6.90 -13.53
C GLN A 83 -4.00 6.44 -12.11
N SER A 84 -3.49 5.26 -11.72
CA SER A 84 -3.67 4.74 -10.37
C SER A 84 -3.03 5.64 -9.32
N ILE A 85 -1.85 6.20 -9.62
CA ILE A 85 -1.19 7.11 -8.70
C ILE A 85 -2.07 8.31 -8.39
N ASP A 86 -2.74 8.88 -9.39
CA ASP A 86 -3.67 9.99 -9.16
C ASP A 86 -4.81 9.60 -8.23
N ILE A 87 -5.38 8.41 -8.42
CA ILE A 87 -6.45 7.90 -7.57
C ILE A 87 -5.96 7.71 -6.13
N VAL A 88 -4.79 7.10 -5.99
CA VAL A 88 -4.19 6.82 -4.69
C VAL A 88 -3.84 8.11 -3.95
N GLU A 89 -3.29 9.09 -4.63
CA GLU A 89 -2.94 10.38 -4.02
C GLU A 89 -4.14 11.09 -3.40
N ARG A 90 -5.32 10.92 -3.97
CA ARG A 90 -6.55 11.53 -3.44
C ARG A 90 -6.92 11.03 -2.06
N THR A 91 -6.46 9.83 -1.69
CA THR A 91 -6.68 9.28 -0.35
C THR A 91 -5.65 9.76 0.66
N ARG A 92 -4.64 10.50 0.21
CA ARG A 92 -3.58 11.11 1.02
C ARG A 92 -2.80 10.11 1.89
N PRO A 93 -2.24 9.04 1.30
CA PRO A 93 -1.34 8.18 2.05
C PRO A 93 -0.04 8.92 2.33
N ASP A 94 0.71 8.44 3.31
CA ASP A 94 2.03 9.00 3.60
C ASP A 94 3.08 8.51 2.61
N ILE A 95 2.88 7.32 2.06
CA ILE A 95 3.82 6.65 1.16
C ILE A 95 3.02 5.96 0.05
N ILE A 96 3.54 5.99 -1.17
CA ILE A 96 3.05 5.15 -2.26
C ILE A 96 4.17 4.17 -2.57
N ASP A 97 3.86 2.89 -2.46
CA ASP A 97 4.82 1.82 -2.69
C ASP A 97 4.48 1.06 -3.97
N ILE A 98 5.49 0.74 -4.76
CA ILE A 98 5.30 0.02 -6.02
C ILE A 98 6.00 -1.33 -5.91
N THR A 99 5.24 -2.42 -6.05
CA THR A 99 5.83 -3.74 -5.97
C THR A 99 6.09 -4.32 -7.37
N PHE A 100 7.26 -4.94 -7.52
CA PHE A 100 7.68 -5.59 -8.75
C PHE A 100 7.87 -7.10 -8.58
N GLY A 101 7.84 -7.59 -7.36
CA GLY A 101 8.28 -8.94 -7.03
C GLY A 101 7.20 -9.90 -6.57
N CYS A 102 6.01 -9.86 -7.14
CA CYS A 102 4.94 -10.77 -6.72
C CYS A 102 5.07 -12.14 -7.42
N PRO A 103 5.26 -13.25 -6.68
CA PRO A 103 5.42 -14.58 -7.26
C PRO A 103 4.11 -15.28 -7.60
N VAL A 104 2.96 -14.70 -7.24
CA VAL A 104 1.65 -15.31 -7.47
C VAL A 104 1.39 -15.44 -8.97
N LYS A 105 1.04 -16.65 -9.41
CA LYS A 105 0.89 -16.99 -10.83
C LYS A 105 -0.07 -16.05 -11.56
N LYS A 106 -1.22 -15.75 -10.97
CA LYS A 106 -2.21 -14.87 -11.64
C LYS A 106 -1.70 -13.46 -11.84
N VAL A 107 -0.72 -13.00 -11.04
CA VAL A 107 -0.10 -11.68 -11.19
C VAL A 107 1.03 -11.75 -12.22
N VAL A 108 1.91 -12.75 -12.09
CA VAL A 108 3.05 -12.95 -13.00
C VAL A 108 2.57 -13.14 -14.43
N CYS A 109 1.52 -13.94 -14.64
CA CYS A 109 1.01 -14.23 -15.98
C CYS A 109 0.30 -13.05 -16.64
N LYS A 110 -0.01 -12.00 -15.90
CA LYS A 110 -0.60 -10.77 -16.46
C LYS A 110 0.43 -9.78 -16.99
N GLY A 111 1.66 -10.08 -16.81
CA GLY A 111 2.69 -9.22 -17.28
C GLY A 111 3.83 -8.98 -16.41
#